data_ae4a91f0fcf549222de0ac8f1751537b
#
_entry.id   ae4a91f0fcf549222de0ac8f1751537b
#
_cell.length_a   1.000
_cell.length_b   1.000
_cell.length_c   1.000
_cell.angle_alpha   90.00
_cell.angle_beta   90.00
_cell.angle_gamma   90.00
#
_symmetry.space_group_name_H-M   'P 1'
#
loop_
_entity.id
_entity.type
_entity.pdbx_description
1 polymer ?
#
loop_
_entity_poly.entity_id
_entity_poly.type
_entity_poly.pdbx_seq_one_letter_code
_entity_poly.pdbx_strand_id
1 'polypeptide(L)'
;MGNSNVFKRNAGILMAISSLPSPYGIGTLGKDAYEFVDFVRDSNHKYWQGLPVGPTTYGDSPYQPYSAFAGNPYFVDLDMLIEEGLLLKSEVIAVDWGDGIIPVEVSEDDAVNNRYPVNHDGYLGDDRYVSYEKMYNERFNVLRKAYERFKGKCVSAKLTLDKGLPLYKRFDNFVKDNAYWLKDYAMFMSLKEYFNQKAWGEWDRDIKFREPEAMQRYEDELSDDIGFWNFIQYEFYTQWGKLKAYANSNGIEIIGDIPIYMGYDSVDVWANQAEFQLDENLTPVKVAGVPPDAFSDMGQKWGNPLYDWAKMENSDFGWWRMRMANSARLYDIIRIDHFLGIIKYYTIPYEMPDARQGSYEQGPGQKLLDAINESIGDKKIIAEDLGVCMPEVDQILKDNNYPGMKVLEFAFGGDRKNPHLPYNYTNNCVCYGGTHDNETLLGFFNDRNDGELGYAFDYLDTRDKYRMVDMVFRAAYSSVAVLTIFAVQDILKLDNSARMNFPSSFGNNWKWRMQKGQLNWDHLNAMRYLASVFGRES
;
A
#
# COMPACT_ATOMS: atom_id res chain seq x y z
N MET A 1 -5.22 -29.07 -8.93
CA MET A 1 -5.78 -28.96 -7.58
C MET A 1 -6.81 -27.85 -7.64
N GLY A 2 -8.03 -28.04 -7.13
CA GLY A 2 -9.08 -27.01 -7.24
C GLY A 2 -8.66 -25.74 -6.51
N ASN A 3 -8.83 -24.60 -7.17
CA ASN A 3 -8.47 -23.28 -6.65
C ASN A 3 -9.21 -23.02 -5.31
N SER A 4 -8.47 -22.87 -4.22
CA SER A 4 -9.00 -22.69 -2.86
C SER A 4 -9.50 -21.25 -2.59
N ASN A 5 -9.64 -20.41 -3.63
CA ASN A 5 -10.05 -18.99 -3.49
C ASN A 5 -11.52 -18.85 -3.06
N VAL A 6 -11.86 -19.47 -1.94
CA VAL A 6 -13.22 -19.43 -1.37
C VAL A 6 -13.22 -18.49 -0.17
N PHE A 7 -14.02 -17.44 -0.27
CA PHE A 7 -14.27 -16.54 0.85
C PHE A 7 -15.51 -16.97 1.63
N LYS A 8 -15.48 -16.75 2.94
CA LYS A 8 -16.67 -16.78 3.78
C LYS A 8 -17.25 -15.39 3.88
N ARG A 9 -18.59 -15.28 4.00
CA ARG A 9 -19.27 -14.00 4.18
C ARG A 9 -18.78 -13.32 5.45
N ASN A 10 -18.17 -12.14 5.30
CA ASN A 10 -17.58 -11.41 6.43
C ASN A 10 -17.41 -9.91 6.09
N ALA A 11 -16.79 -9.17 6.98
CA ALA A 11 -16.49 -7.74 6.81
C ALA A 11 -15.04 -7.41 7.15
N GLY A 12 -14.56 -6.28 6.65
CA GLY A 12 -13.22 -5.74 6.89
C GLY A 12 -13.21 -4.23 6.98
N ILE A 13 -12.09 -3.71 7.42
CA ILE A 13 -11.83 -2.27 7.54
C ILE A 13 -10.58 -1.92 6.75
N LEU A 14 -10.66 -0.87 5.93
CA LEU A 14 -9.53 -0.34 5.16
C LEU A 14 -8.86 0.78 5.94
N MET A 15 -7.55 0.60 6.18
CA MET A 15 -6.68 1.58 6.83
C MET A 15 -5.26 1.44 6.32
N ALA A 16 -4.72 2.49 5.71
CA ALA A 16 -3.32 2.53 5.33
C ALA A 16 -2.42 2.58 6.57
N ILE A 17 -1.26 1.92 6.52
CA ILE A 17 -0.27 2.02 7.60
C ILE A 17 0.15 3.48 7.82
N SER A 18 0.41 4.24 6.74
CA SER A 18 0.77 5.66 6.82
C SER A 18 -0.25 6.52 7.57
N SER A 19 -1.51 6.10 7.59
CA SER A 19 -2.62 6.85 8.20
C SER A 19 -2.86 6.51 9.68
N LEU A 20 -2.11 5.60 10.28
CA LEU A 20 -2.19 5.30 11.71
C LEU A 20 -1.68 6.49 12.54
N PRO A 21 -2.22 6.70 13.77
CA PRO A 21 -1.90 7.86 14.60
C PRO A 21 -0.60 7.70 15.39
N SER A 22 0.46 7.23 14.74
CA SER A 22 1.77 7.06 15.38
C SER A 22 2.44 8.40 15.65
N PRO A 23 3.32 8.53 16.68
CA PRO A 23 3.83 9.82 17.14
C PRO A 23 4.88 10.39 16.21
N TYR A 24 5.45 9.93 15.27
CA TYR A 24 6.58 10.48 14.51
C TYR A 24 6.24 10.81 13.07
N GLY A 25 5.16 11.56 12.87
CA GLY A 25 4.80 12.18 11.61
C GLY A 25 4.17 11.27 10.56
N ILE A 26 4.18 9.95 10.77
CA ILE A 26 3.58 8.95 9.87
C ILE A 26 3.21 7.69 10.66
N GLY A 27 2.19 6.98 10.21
CA GLY A 27 1.84 5.68 10.77
C GLY A 27 2.96 4.65 10.62
N THR A 28 3.14 3.79 11.63
CA THR A 28 4.22 2.81 11.72
C THR A 28 3.71 1.43 12.12
N LEU A 29 4.60 0.43 12.07
CA LEU A 29 4.33 -0.97 12.46
C LEU A 29 4.35 -1.17 13.98
N GLY A 30 4.28 -0.08 14.76
CA GLY A 30 4.33 -0.07 16.21
C GLY A 30 2.97 -0.19 16.89
N LYS A 31 2.89 0.34 18.10
CA LYS A 31 1.76 0.20 19.03
C LYS A 31 0.40 0.50 18.40
N ASP A 32 0.29 1.57 17.62
CA ASP A 32 -1.00 1.97 17.02
C ASP A 32 -1.49 0.96 15.97
N ALA A 33 -0.60 0.26 15.29
CA ALA A 33 -0.96 -0.83 14.40
C ALA A 33 -1.53 -2.05 15.16
N TYR A 34 -0.97 -2.38 16.31
CA TYR A 34 -1.50 -3.44 17.18
C TYR A 34 -2.86 -3.06 17.78
N GLU A 35 -3.02 -1.81 18.24
CA GLU A 35 -4.31 -1.29 18.73
C GLU A 35 -5.38 -1.31 17.61
N PHE A 36 -4.98 -1.07 16.36
CA PHE A 36 -5.90 -1.17 15.22
C PHE A 36 -6.32 -2.63 14.93
N VAL A 37 -5.41 -3.59 15.05
CA VAL A 37 -5.77 -5.03 15.00
C VAL A 37 -6.81 -5.36 16.08
N ASP A 38 -6.62 -4.87 17.30
CA ASP A 38 -7.57 -5.07 18.40
C ASP A 38 -8.94 -4.43 18.08
N PHE A 39 -8.96 -3.23 17.49
CA PHE A 39 -10.20 -2.59 17.06
C PHE A 39 -10.94 -3.43 16.00
N VAL A 40 -10.24 -3.96 15.00
CA VAL A 40 -10.83 -4.82 13.95
C VAL A 40 -11.42 -6.08 14.58
N ARG A 41 -10.67 -6.75 15.47
CA ARG A 41 -11.16 -7.93 16.22
C ARG A 41 -12.39 -7.60 17.05
N ASP A 42 -12.29 -6.57 17.89
CA ASP A 42 -13.32 -6.24 18.87
C ASP A 42 -14.60 -5.67 18.25
N SER A 43 -14.51 -5.19 17.00
CA SER A 43 -15.66 -4.82 16.17
C SER A 43 -16.27 -6.01 15.40
N ASN A 44 -15.85 -7.25 15.68
CA ASN A 44 -16.27 -8.49 15.00
C ASN A 44 -15.98 -8.52 13.49
N HIS A 45 -14.94 -7.83 13.05
CA HIS A 45 -14.47 -7.86 11.67
C HIS A 45 -13.33 -8.87 11.51
N LYS A 46 -13.19 -9.40 10.31
CA LYS A 46 -12.21 -10.42 9.97
C LYS A 46 -10.96 -9.85 9.30
N TYR A 47 -11.11 -8.76 8.58
CA TYR A 47 -10.08 -8.30 7.65
C TYR A 47 -9.62 -6.88 7.95
N TRP A 48 -8.30 -6.70 7.94
CA TRP A 48 -7.67 -5.40 7.80
C TRP A 48 -7.12 -5.27 6.37
N GLN A 49 -7.69 -4.39 5.56
CA GLN A 49 -7.13 -4.06 4.26
C GLN A 49 -6.18 -2.87 4.38
N GLY A 50 -4.92 -3.05 3.96
CA GLY A 50 -3.94 -1.98 3.81
C GLY A 50 -3.86 -1.47 2.37
N LEU A 51 -3.05 -0.43 2.16
CA LEU A 51 -2.53 -0.02 0.85
C LEU A 51 -1.15 -0.65 0.64
N PRO A 52 -0.55 -0.57 -0.56
CA PRO A 52 0.79 -1.12 -0.80
C PRO A 52 1.80 -0.61 0.23
N VAL A 53 2.60 -1.52 0.78
CA VAL A 53 3.57 -1.22 1.85
C VAL A 53 4.99 -1.00 1.34
N GLY A 54 5.17 -0.85 0.03
CA GLY A 54 6.47 -0.61 -0.60
C GLY A 54 7.00 0.82 -0.39
N PRO A 55 8.31 1.03 -0.61
CA PRO A 55 8.94 2.35 -0.49
C PRO A 55 8.46 3.27 -1.61
N THR A 56 7.87 4.42 -1.25
CA THR A 56 7.31 5.38 -2.20
C THR A 56 8.39 6.16 -2.96
N THR A 57 8.08 6.51 -4.22
CA THR A 57 8.90 7.39 -5.04
C THR A 57 8.48 8.86 -4.86
N TYR A 58 9.04 9.77 -5.66
CA TYR A 58 8.59 11.16 -5.72
C TYR A 58 7.10 11.22 -6.09
N GLY A 59 6.31 11.94 -5.28
CA GLY A 59 4.85 12.00 -5.41
C GLY A 59 4.12 11.15 -4.37
N ASP A 60 4.86 10.41 -3.53
CA ASP A 60 4.40 9.72 -2.32
C ASP A 60 3.36 8.61 -2.54
N SER A 61 3.07 8.27 -3.81
CA SER A 61 2.10 7.24 -4.15
C SER A 61 2.61 5.83 -3.78
N PRO A 62 1.86 5.06 -3.00
CA PRO A 62 2.21 3.68 -2.71
C PRO A 62 2.06 2.76 -3.94
N TYR A 63 1.40 3.24 -5.00
CA TYR A 63 1.22 2.50 -6.26
C TYR A 63 2.36 2.72 -7.27
N GLN A 64 3.33 3.57 -6.92
CA GLN A 64 4.57 3.72 -7.69
C GLN A 64 5.79 3.50 -6.78
N PRO A 65 5.99 2.29 -6.24
CA PRO A 65 7.08 2.01 -5.33
C PRO A 65 8.43 1.87 -6.06
N TYR A 66 9.52 2.13 -5.34
CA TYR A 66 10.87 1.82 -5.79
C TYR A 66 11.12 0.31 -5.96
N SER A 67 10.31 -0.54 -5.30
CA SER A 67 10.46 -2.00 -5.35
C SER A 67 9.12 -2.70 -5.13
N ALA A 68 8.91 -3.80 -5.88
CA ALA A 68 7.80 -4.73 -5.67
C ALA A 68 7.98 -5.65 -4.44
N PHE A 69 9.17 -5.65 -3.83
CA PHE A 69 9.56 -6.57 -2.76
C PHE A 69 9.83 -5.85 -1.45
N ALA A 70 10.50 -4.71 -1.50
CA ALA A 70 10.94 -3.99 -0.31
C ALA A 70 9.77 -3.37 0.47
N GLY A 71 9.93 -3.29 1.79
CA GLY A 71 9.04 -2.54 2.64
C GLY A 71 9.42 -1.07 2.77
N ASN A 72 8.43 -0.21 3.05
CA ASN A 72 8.62 1.22 3.18
C ASN A 72 9.43 1.54 4.46
N PRO A 73 10.59 2.18 4.34
CA PRO A 73 11.42 2.57 5.47
C PRO A 73 10.70 3.47 6.49
N TYR A 74 9.73 4.25 6.04
CA TYR A 74 8.98 5.15 6.90
C TYR A 74 8.10 4.40 7.91
N PHE A 75 7.72 3.14 7.61
CA PHE A 75 6.88 2.33 8.48
C PHE A 75 7.64 1.61 9.60
N VAL A 76 8.98 1.60 9.55
CA VAL A 76 9.79 1.07 10.65
C VAL A 76 9.50 1.88 11.91
N ASP A 77 9.00 1.25 12.96
CA ASP A 77 8.63 1.90 14.21
C ASP A 77 9.87 2.28 15.03
N LEU A 78 9.96 3.56 15.41
CA LEU A 78 11.11 4.08 16.14
C LEU A 78 11.08 3.73 17.61
N ASP A 79 9.89 3.59 18.24
CA ASP A 79 9.79 3.17 19.62
C ASP A 79 10.26 1.71 19.79
N MET A 80 9.97 0.83 18.83
CA MET A 80 10.54 -0.52 18.82
C MET A 80 12.08 -0.51 18.72
N LEU A 81 12.65 0.40 17.93
CA LEU A 81 14.11 0.56 17.86
C LEU A 81 14.70 1.13 19.16
N ILE A 82 13.95 1.97 19.88
CA ILE A 82 14.33 2.45 21.23
C ILE A 82 14.30 1.28 22.23
N GLU A 83 13.25 0.49 22.24
CA GLU A 83 13.14 -0.70 23.10
C GLU A 83 14.26 -1.72 22.84
N GLU A 84 14.67 -1.86 21.59
CA GLU A 84 15.81 -2.70 21.19
C GLU A 84 17.17 -2.04 21.53
N GLY A 85 17.18 -0.80 22.04
CA GLY A 85 18.37 -0.02 22.37
C GLY A 85 19.21 0.34 21.14
N LEU A 86 18.55 0.52 20.00
CA LEU A 86 19.16 1.00 18.74
C LEU A 86 19.01 2.51 18.59
N LEU A 87 18.05 3.13 19.27
CA LEU A 87 17.85 4.56 19.36
C LEU A 87 17.71 5.02 20.80
N LEU A 88 17.98 6.30 21.04
CA LEU A 88 17.62 6.98 22.28
C LEU A 88 16.34 7.77 22.05
N LYS A 89 15.43 7.80 23.03
CA LYS A 89 14.19 8.57 22.95
C LYS A 89 14.46 10.05 22.64
N SER A 90 15.47 10.64 23.26
CA SER A 90 15.90 12.03 23.05
C SER A 90 16.31 12.34 21.60
N GLU A 91 16.84 11.37 20.87
CA GLU A 91 17.22 11.55 19.46
C GLU A 91 16.03 11.62 18.52
N VAL A 92 14.92 11.01 18.92
CA VAL A 92 13.69 10.93 18.12
C VAL A 92 12.78 12.13 18.39
N ILE A 93 12.58 12.48 19.66
CA ILE A 93 11.72 13.61 20.04
C ILE A 93 12.33 14.99 19.74
N ALA A 94 13.64 15.08 19.52
CA ALA A 94 14.31 16.32 19.13
C ALA A 94 14.08 16.69 17.65
N VAL A 95 13.43 15.82 16.88
CA VAL A 95 13.18 16.01 15.44
C VAL A 95 11.80 16.61 15.22
N ASP A 96 11.71 17.62 14.35
CA ASP A 96 10.45 18.14 13.85
C ASP A 96 9.89 17.20 12.76
N TRP A 97 8.91 16.40 13.12
CA TRP A 97 8.26 15.44 12.22
C TRP A 97 7.12 16.05 11.38
N GLY A 98 6.80 17.34 11.59
CA GLY A 98 5.70 18.01 10.88
C GLY A 98 4.30 17.62 11.39
N ASP A 99 4.20 17.00 12.55
CA ASP A 99 2.95 16.50 13.15
C ASP A 99 2.40 17.41 14.27
N GLY A 100 2.78 18.67 14.28
CA GLY A 100 2.36 19.64 15.29
C GLY A 100 3.16 19.59 16.59
N ILE A 101 4.13 18.68 16.69
CA ILE A 101 5.04 18.61 17.84
C ILE A 101 6.18 19.60 17.59
N ILE A 102 6.34 20.57 18.49
CA ILE A 102 7.45 21.51 18.42
C ILE A 102 8.64 20.87 19.14
N PRO A 103 9.81 20.76 18.47
CA PRO A 103 11.05 20.37 19.14
C PRO A 103 11.37 21.42 20.21
N VAL A 104 11.27 21.06 21.46
CA VAL A 104 11.69 21.87 22.59
C VAL A 104 12.69 21.04 23.40
N GLU A 105 13.44 21.68 24.28
CA GLU A 105 14.20 20.96 25.29
C GLU A 105 13.21 20.23 26.20
N VAL A 106 12.95 18.96 25.90
CA VAL A 106 12.02 18.11 26.62
C VAL A 106 12.83 17.32 27.64
N SER A 107 12.44 17.36 28.90
CA SER A 107 13.06 16.51 29.92
C SER A 107 12.85 15.03 29.60
N GLU A 108 13.75 14.16 30.05
CA GLU A 108 13.58 12.70 29.90
C GLU A 108 12.25 12.21 30.50
N ASP A 109 11.81 12.81 31.61
CA ASP A 109 10.54 12.50 32.27
C ASP A 109 9.33 12.88 31.41
N ASP A 110 9.35 14.00 30.73
CA ASP A 110 8.28 14.42 29.83
C ASP A 110 8.24 13.56 28.55
N ALA A 111 9.40 13.15 28.08
CA ALA A 111 9.52 12.25 26.94
C ALA A 111 8.96 10.85 27.27
N VAL A 112 9.31 10.30 28.43
CA VAL A 112 8.82 8.99 28.91
C VAL A 112 7.29 8.99 29.10
N ASN A 113 6.72 10.13 29.55
CA ASN A 113 5.29 10.26 29.79
C ASN A 113 4.48 10.72 28.56
N ASN A 114 5.08 10.79 27.37
CA ASN A 114 4.46 11.32 26.15
C ASN A 114 3.86 12.73 26.33
N ARG A 115 4.40 13.53 27.21
CA ARG A 115 4.00 14.92 27.43
C ARG A 115 4.76 15.82 26.48
N TYR A 116 4.36 15.81 25.21
CA TYR A 116 4.91 16.76 24.25
C TYR A 116 4.16 18.09 24.40
N PRO A 117 4.86 19.22 24.36
CA PRO A 117 4.19 20.50 24.27
C PRO A 117 3.48 20.57 22.92
N VAL A 118 2.17 20.40 22.92
CA VAL A 118 1.31 20.59 21.75
C VAL A 118 0.85 22.04 21.77
N ASN A 119 1.24 22.79 20.77
CA ASN A 119 0.77 24.15 20.61
C ASN A 119 -0.52 24.12 19.77
N HIS A 120 -1.68 24.18 20.44
CA HIS A 120 -2.98 24.14 19.79
C HIS A 120 -3.32 25.44 19.00
N ASP A 121 -2.61 26.53 19.26
CA ASP A 121 -2.90 27.85 18.66
C ASP A 121 -1.92 28.26 17.56
N GLY A 122 -0.91 27.45 17.26
CA GLY A 122 0.11 27.79 16.28
C GLY A 122 0.98 26.60 15.91
N TYR A 123 0.37 25.55 15.40
CA TYR A 123 1.10 24.37 14.92
C TYR A 123 2.13 24.75 13.86
N LEU A 124 3.35 24.25 14.03
CA LEU A 124 4.34 24.24 12.95
C LEU A 124 4.04 23.16 11.89
N GLY A 125 3.07 22.27 12.18
CA GLY A 125 2.57 21.23 11.31
C GLY A 125 1.12 20.88 11.63
N ASP A 126 0.55 19.92 10.91
CA ASP A 126 -0.79 19.40 11.12
C ASP A 126 -0.73 17.88 11.29
N ASP A 127 -1.02 17.38 12.48
CA ASP A 127 -0.98 15.95 12.83
C ASP A 127 -2.02 15.09 12.07
N ARG A 128 -2.96 15.74 11.36
CA ARG A 128 -3.90 15.07 10.45
C ARG A 128 -3.28 14.68 9.10
N TYR A 129 -2.07 15.13 8.81
CA TYR A 129 -1.42 14.89 7.52
C TYR A 129 0.06 14.51 7.68
N VAL A 130 0.50 13.59 6.83
CA VAL A 130 1.93 13.27 6.70
C VAL A 130 2.65 14.42 6.01
N SER A 131 3.74 14.91 6.60
CA SER A 131 4.71 15.76 5.92
C SER A 131 5.80 14.90 5.30
N TYR A 132 5.64 14.49 4.05
CA TYR A 132 6.64 13.66 3.36
C TYR A 132 7.98 14.35 3.20
N GLU A 133 8.00 15.68 3.10
CA GLU A 133 9.25 16.45 3.13
C GLU A 133 10.04 16.21 4.42
N LYS A 134 9.36 16.23 5.58
CA LYS A 134 9.99 15.94 6.87
C LYS A 134 10.42 14.47 6.96
N MET A 135 9.59 13.55 6.47
CA MET A 135 9.97 12.14 6.40
C MET A 135 11.24 11.94 5.59
N TYR A 136 11.30 12.53 4.41
CA TYR A 136 12.45 12.43 3.53
C TYR A 136 13.72 13.02 4.16
N ASN A 137 13.64 14.21 4.75
CA ASN A 137 14.80 14.92 5.29
C ASN A 137 15.31 14.33 6.61
N GLU A 138 14.42 13.82 7.47
CA GLU A 138 14.78 13.50 8.86
C GLU A 138 14.78 11.98 9.17
N ARG A 139 13.89 11.21 8.54
CA ARG A 139 13.72 9.80 8.91
C ARG A 139 14.98 8.98 8.73
N PHE A 140 15.67 9.17 7.62
CA PHE A 140 16.89 8.43 7.31
C PHE A 140 18.05 8.85 8.23
N ASN A 141 18.13 10.12 8.66
CA ASN A 141 19.12 10.58 9.63
C ASN A 141 18.99 9.83 10.97
N VAL A 142 17.75 9.61 11.42
CA VAL A 142 17.47 8.85 12.66
C VAL A 142 17.76 7.37 12.46
N LEU A 143 17.34 6.77 11.35
CA LEU A 143 17.57 5.36 11.06
C LEU A 143 19.07 5.03 10.89
N ARG A 144 19.88 5.96 10.37
CA ARG A 144 21.35 5.78 10.31
C ARG A 144 21.98 5.72 11.70
N LYS A 145 21.48 6.47 12.68
CA LYS A 145 21.94 6.33 14.10
C LYS A 145 21.62 4.94 14.65
N ALA A 146 20.45 4.41 14.31
CA ALA A 146 20.07 3.06 14.70
C ALA A 146 21.00 2.01 14.06
N TYR A 147 21.32 2.18 12.78
CA TYR A 147 22.23 1.29 12.05
C TYR A 147 23.64 1.27 12.65
N GLU A 148 24.19 2.44 13.00
CA GLU A 148 25.52 2.51 13.67
C GLU A 148 25.55 1.69 14.98
N ARG A 149 24.50 1.82 15.80
CA ARG A 149 24.41 1.01 17.03
C ARG A 149 24.18 -0.46 16.75
N PHE A 150 23.42 -0.77 15.71
CA PHE A 150 23.21 -2.14 15.26
C PHE A 150 24.55 -2.82 14.85
N LYS A 151 25.38 -2.13 14.04
CA LYS A 151 26.73 -2.61 13.70
C LYS A 151 27.55 -2.90 14.95
N GLY A 152 27.57 -1.99 15.92
CA GLY A 152 28.26 -2.17 17.20
C GLY A 152 27.76 -3.39 18.00
N LYS A 153 26.44 -3.60 18.05
CA LYS A 153 25.85 -4.78 18.70
C LYS A 153 26.17 -6.07 17.97
N CYS A 154 26.19 -6.09 16.65
CA CYS A 154 26.58 -7.25 15.86
C CYS A 154 28.03 -7.66 16.12
N VAL A 155 28.95 -6.69 16.22
CA VAL A 155 30.36 -6.95 16.59
C VAL A 155 30.45 -7.53 18.01
N SER A 156 29.76 -6.93 18.97
CA SER A 156 29.73 -7.41 20.36
C SER A 156 29.14 -8.81 20.48
N ALA A 157 28.06 -9.10 19.75
CA ALA A 157 27.41 -10.43 19.74
C ALA A 157 28.29 -11.53 19.14
N LYS A 158 29.18 -11.20 18.19
CA LYS A 158 30.19 -12.15 17.68
C LYS A 158 31.22 -12.54 18.73
N LEU A 159 31.46 -11.67 19.72
CA LEU A 159 32.42 -11.88 20.79
C LEU A 159 31.82 -12.59 22.01
N THR A 160 30.48 -12.63 22.13
CA THR A 160 29.78 -13.26 23.26
C THR A 160 29.03 -14.52 22.79
N LEU A 161 29.26 -15.66 23.46
CA LEU A 161 28.55 -16.93 23.25
C LEU A 161 27.15 -16.86 23.87
N ASP A 162 26.25 -16.04 23.32
CA ASP A 162 24.90 -15.92 23.82
C ASP A 162 24.04 -17.14 23.42
N LYS A 163 23.13 -17.59 24.33
CA LYS A 163 22.37 -18.84 24.17
C LYS A 163 21.24 -18.77 23.15
N GLY A 164 20.94 -17.58 22.56
CA GLY A 164 20.00 -17.39 21.45
C GLY A 164 20.70 -17.35 20.09
N LEU A 165 19.93 -17.37 18.98
CA LEU A 165 20.52 -17.09 17.67
C LEU A 165 21.04 -15.64 17.70
N PRO A 166 22.36 -15.40 17.64
CA PRO A 166 22.91 -14.06 17.78
C PRO A 166 22.31 -13.09 16.75
N LEU A 167 22.18 -11.82 17.12
CA LEU A 167 21.58 -10.78 16.28
C LEU A 167 22.17 -10.77 14.86
N TYR A 168 23.51 -10.81 14.76
CA TYR A 168 24.19 -10.82 13.48
C TYR A 168 23.82 -12.03 12.61
N LYS A 169 23.59 -13.23 13.20
CA LYS A 169 23.19 -14.42 12.43
C LYS A 169 21.77 -14.31 11.91
N ARG A 170 20.85 -13.70 12.67
CA ARG A 170 19.49 -13.44 12.20
C ARG A 170 19.51 -12.47 11.01
N PHE A 171 20.31 -11.42 11.12
CA PHE A 171 20.52 -10.46 10.04
C PHE A 171 21.17 -11.11 8.81
N ASP A 172 22.27 -11.84 8.99
CA ASP A 172 22.98 -12.54 7.89
C ASP A 172 22.05 -13.55 7.19
N ASN A 173 21.25 -14.29 7.96
CA ASN A 173 20.26 -15.21 7.38
C ASN A 173 19.20 -14.44 6.59
N PHE A 174 18.67 -13.34 7.12
CA PHE A 174 17.69 -12.51 6.41
C PHE A 174 18.27 -12.02 5.07
N VAL A 175 19.48 -11.47 5.07
CA VAL A 175 20.14 -10.99 3.85
C VAL A 175 20.34 -12.13 2.84
N LYS A 176 20.76 -13.30 3.30
CA LYS A 176 20.96 -14.48 2.47
C LYS A 176 19.64 -15.01 1.89
N ASP A 177 18.63 -15.16 2.72
CA ASP A 177 17.32 -15.73 2.32
C ASP A 177 16.56 -14.80 1.36
N ASN A 178 16.84 -13.49 1.38
CA ASN A 178 16.25 -12.48 0.52
C ASN A 178 17.19 -11.95 -0.57
N ALA A 179 18.35 -12.56 -0.77
CA ALA A 179 19.38 -12.08 -1.70
C ALA A 179 18.87 -11.93 -3.15
N TYR A 180 17.81 -12.67 -3.54
CA TYR A 180 17.24 -12.67 -4.89
C TYR A 180 16.58 -11.33 -5.28
N TRP A 181 16.27 -10.46 -4.31
CA TRP A 181 15.77 -9.11 -4.53
C TRP A 181 16.54 -8.06 -3.73
N LEU A 182 16.97 -8.41 -2.50
CA LEU A 182 17.53 -7.46 -1.55
C LEU A 182 18.89 -6.92 -2.00
N LYS A 183 19.70 -7.75 -2.68
CA LYS A 183 21.01 -7.33 -3.20
C LYS A 183 20.86 -6.17 -4.18
N ASP A 184 19.96 -6.31 -5.16
CA ASP A 184 19.71 -5.27 -6.15
C ASP A 184 19.02 -4.05 -5.55
N TYR A 185 18.08 -4.25 -4.62
CA TYR A 185 17.41 -3.15 -3.92
C TYR A 185 18.38 -2.29 -3.10
N ALA A 186 19.22 -2.91 -2.28
CA ALA A 186 20.17 -2.19 -1.45
C ALA A 186 21.21 -1.42 -2.31
N MET A 187 21.68 -2.04 -3.39
CA MET A 187 22.54 -1.39 -4.38
C MET A 187 21.82 -0.20 -5.04
N PHE A 188 20.60 -0.40 -5.53
CA PHE A 188 19.79 0.65 -6.19
C PHE A 188 19.59 1.86 -5.28
N MET A 189 19.19 1.64 -4.04
CA MET A 189 18.95 2.74 -3.09
C MET A 189 20.23 3.46 -2.71
N SER A 190 21.36 2.75 -2.60
CA SER A 190 22.69 3.35 -2.37
C SER A 190 23.11 4.21 -3.57
N LEU A 191 22.85 3.74 -4.80
CA LEU A 191 23.11 4.50 -6.02
C LEU A 191 22.17 5.71 -6.14
N LYS A 192 20.91 5.62 -5.73
CA LYS A 192 19.99 6.76 -5.65
C LYS A 192 20.57 7.88 -4.77
N GLU A 193 21.11 7.55 -3.60
CA GLU A 193 21.78 8.52 -2.74
C GLU A 193 23.06 9.08 -3.40
N TYR A 194 23.91 8.22 -3.95
CA TYR A 194 25.14 8.61 -4.62
C TYR A 194 24.91 9.58 -5.79
N PHE A 195 23.90 9.33 -6.61
CA PHE A 195 23.50 10.18 -7.74
C PHE A 195 22.49 11.28 -7.37
N ASN A 196 22.36 11.65 -6.08
CA ASN A 196 21.48 12.72 -5.60
C ASN A 196 20.02 12.54 -6.07
N GLN A 197 19.47 11.33 -5.92
CA GLN A 197 18.10 10.94 -6.25
C GLN A 197 17.73 11.04 -7.74
N LYS A 198 18.68 11.20 -8.65
CA LYS A 198 18.41 11.11 -10.09
C LYS A 198 17.77 9.76 -10.44
N ALA A 199 16.88 9.77 -11.42
CA ALA A 199 16.34 8.54 -11.97
C ALA A 199 17.47 7.67 -12.55
N TRP A 200 17.37 6.35 -12.43
CA TRP A 200 18.43 5.45 -12.91
C TRP A 200 18.71 5.57 -14.42
N GLY A 201 17.71 6.01 -15.18
CA GLY A 201 17.87 6.30 -16.60
C GLY A 201 18.87 7.43 -16.90
N GLU A 202 19.18 8.27 -15.91
CA GLU A 202 20.12 9.40 -15.98
C GLU A 202 21.51 9.08 -15.36
N TRP A 203 21.70 7.85 -14.84
CA TRP A 203 22.99 7.44 -14.27
C TRP A 203 24.05 7.24 -15.36
N ASP A 204 25.30 7.17 -14.95
CA ASP A 204 26.42 6.86 -15.84
C ASP A 204 26.15 5.56 -16.61
N ARG A 205 26.57 5.54 -17.89
CA ARG A 205 26.20 4.46 -18.81
C ARG A 205 26.52 3.07 -18.27
N ASP A 206 27.68 2.88 -17.69
CA ASP A 206 28.17 1.57 -17.22
C ASP A 206 27.28 1.00 -16.11
N ILE A 207 26.89 1.81 -15.12
CA ILE A 207 26.00 1.36 -14.04
C ILE A 207 24.52 1.34 -14.45
N LYS A 208 24.10 2.24 -15.36
CA LYS A 208 22.78 2.19 -15.98
C LYS A 208 22.53 0.85 -16.68
N PHE A 209 23.53 0.36 -17.42
CA PHE A 209 23.49 -0.93 -18.12
C PHE A 209 23.93 -2.12 -17.25
N ARG A 210 24.20 -1.88 -15.96
CA ARG A 210 24.63 -2.90 -14.98
C ARG A 210 25.88 -3.68 -15.45
N GLU A 211 26.85 -2.99 -16.06
CA GLU A 211 28.11 -3.62 -16.48
C GLU A 211 28.80 -4.25 -15.26
N PRO A 212 29.31 -5.50 -15.34
CA PRO A 212 29.82 -6.22 -14.17
C PRO A 212 30.91 -5.49 -13.39
N GLU A 213 31.79 -4.79 -14.09
CA GLU A 213 32.88 -4.01 -13.46
C GLU A 213 32.34 -2.79 -12.71
N ALA A 214 31.29 -2.12 -13.24
CA ALA A 214 30.62 -1.03 -12.56
C ALA A 214 29.86 -1.53 -11.32
N MET A 215 29.14 -2.65 -11.45
CA MET A 215 28.46 -3.27 -10.32
C MET A 215 29.41 -3.59 -9.19
N GLN A 216 30.57 -4.21 -9.47
CA GLN A 216 31.57 -4.53 -8.45
C GLN A 216 32.18 -3.27 -7.83
N ARG A 217 32.53 -2.27 -8.65
CA ARG A 217 33.09 -1.01 -8.17
C ARG A 217 32.17 -0.31 -7.17
N TYR A 218 30.89 -0.20 -7.49
CA TYR A 218 29.92 0.46 -6.59
C TYR A 218 29.57 -0.43 -5.38
N GLU A 219 29.59 -1.77 -5.51
CA GLU A 219 29.41 -2.68 -4.37
C GLU A 219 30.53 -2.47 -3.33
N ASP A 220 31.78 -2.29 -3.78
CA ASP A 220 32.92 -2.03 -2.89
C ASP A 220 32.87 -0.61 -2.30
N GLU A 221 32.58 0.40 -3.13
CA GLU A 221 32.56 1.82 -2.73
C GLU A 221 31.43 2.13 -1.76
N LEU A 222 30.22 1.57 -2.00
CA LEU A 222 28.98 1.87 -1.25
C LEU A 222 28.64 0.77 -0.22
N SER A 223 29.60 -0.04 0.19
CA SER A 223 29.36 -1.22 1.03
C SER A 223 28.66 -0.89 2.36
N ASP A 224 28.92 0.27 2.98
CA ASP A 224 28.27 0.69 4.23
C ASP A 224 26.82 1.16 3.98
N ASP A 225 26.55 1.86 2.89
CA ASP A 225 25.21 2.26 2.49
C ASP A 225 24.34 1.05 2.10
N ILE A 226 24.90 0.10 1.37
CA ILE A 226 24.27 -1.20 1.09
C ILE A 226 23.92 -1.93 2.39
N GLY A 227 24.83 -1.91 3.36
CA GLY A 227 24.58 -2.44 4.70
C GLY A 227 23.44 -1.75 5.43
N PHE A 228 23.33 -0.43 5.31
CA PHE A 228 22.24 0.37 5.87
C PHE A 228 20.89 0.00 5.27
N TRP A 229 20.80 -0.11 3.95
CA TRP A 229 19.56 -0.50 3.28
C TRP A 229 19.15 -1.94 3.59
N ASN A 230 20.10 -2.85 3.73
CA ASN A 230 19.86 -4.21 4.22
C ASN A 230 19.30 -4.20 5.64
N PHE A 231 19.85 -3.36 6.53
CA PHE A 231 19.38 -3.21 7.91
C PHE A 231 17.94 -2.68 7.97
N ILE A 232 17.60 -1.67 7.19
CA ILE A 232 16.23 -1.12 7.16
C ILE A 232 15.23 -2.21 6.75
N GLN A 233 15.55 -2.99 5.72
CA GLN A 233 14.66 -4.06 5.27
C GLN A 233 14.56 -5.18 6.30
N TYR A 234 15.65 -5.51 7.00
CA TYR A 234 15.61 -6.45 8.11
C TYR A 234 14.67 -5.98 9.22
N GLU A 235 14.72 -4.72 9.61
CA GLU A 235 13.83 -4.14 10.62
C GLU A 235 12.38 -4.12 10.13
N PHE A 236 12.12 -3.67 8.91
CA PHE A 236 10.78 -3.68 8.35
C PHE A 236 10.18 -5.10 8.38
N TYR A 237 10.87 -6.09 7.83
CA TYR A 237 10.35 -7.45 7.77
C TYR A 237 10.22 -8.11 9.13
N THR A 238 11.08 -7.74 10.08
CA THR A 238 11.00 -8.20 11.47
C THR A 238 9.76 -7.64 12.16
N GLN A 239 9.52 -6.34 12.04
CA GLN A 239 8.37 -5.65 12.66
C GLN A 239 7.06 -6.07 11.97
N TRP A 240 7.03 -6.11 10.63
CA TRP A 240 5.88 -6.60 9.88
C TRP A 240 5.52 -8.04 10.25
N GLY A 241 6.51 -8.92 10.32
CA GLY A 241 6.30 -10.32 10.72
C GLY A 241 5.69 -10.46 12.11
N LYS A 242 6.13 -9.63 13.08
CA LYS A 242 5.55 -9.58 14.43
C LYS A 242 4.09 -9.10 14.38
N LEU A 243 3.81 -8.02 13.65
CA LEU A 243 2.45 -7.47 13.52
C LEU A 243 1.50 -8.45 12.83
N LYS A 244 1.92 -9.06 11.71
CA LYS A 244 1.12 -10.05 11.00
C LYS A 244 0.83 -11.28 11.87
N ALA A 245 1.83 -11.78 12.58
CA ALA A 245 1.64 -12.90 13.51
C ALA A 245 0.65 -12.54 14.64
N TYR A 246 0.71 -11.32 15.15
CA TYR A 246 -0.25 -10.83 16.14
C TYR A 246 -1.67 -10.76 15.54
N ALA A 247 -1.84 -10.17 14.36
CA ALA A 247 -3.13 -10.11 13.67
C ALA A 247 -3.71 -11.51 13.47
N ASN A 248 -2.93 -12.44 12.91
CA ASN A 248 -3.39 -13.80 12.64
C ASN A 248 -3.72 -14.56 13.93
N SER A 249 -2.95 -14.38 15.03
CA SER A 249 -3.24 -15.00 16.32
C SER A 249 -4.54 -14.48 16.97
N ASN A 250 -4.96 -13.27 16.58
CA ASN A 250 -6.24 -12.68 16.98
C ASN A 250 -7.37 -12.95 15.97
N GLY A 251 -7.15 -13.84 14.99
CA GLY A 251 -8.14 -14.21 13.99
C GLY A 251 -8.29 -13.20 12.85
N ILE A 252 -7.46 -12.15 12.79
CA ILE A 252 -7.50 -11.12 11.75
C ILE A 252 -6.57 -11.52 10.59
N GLU A 253 -7.09 -11.45 9.37
CA GLU A 253 -6.33 -11.66 8.14
C GLU A 253 -6.04 -10.29 7.48
N ILE A 254 -4.83 -10.14 6.93
CA ILE A 254 -4.40 -8.90 6.28
C ILE A 254 -4.63 -9.02 4.77
N ILE A 255 -5.41 -8.09 4.22
CA ILE A 255 -5.55 -7.89 2.78
C ILE A 255 -4.50 -6.85 2.36
N GLY A 256 -3.51 -7.28 1.60
CA GLY A 256 -2.55 -6.39 0.97
C GLY A 256 -2.98 -5.98 -0.42
N ASP A 257 -2.38 -4.92 -0.91
CA ASP A 257 -2.63 -4.37 -2.23
C ASP A 257 -1.33 -4.32 -3.04
N ILE A 258 -1.40 -4.65 -4.32
CA ILE A 258 -0.25 -4.60 -5.22
C ILE A 258 -0.63 -3.90 -6.53
N PRO A 259 0.13 -2.87 -6.96
CA PRO A 259 -0.07 -2.28 -8.28
C PRO A 259 0.34 -3.28 -9.36
N ILE A 260 -0.39 -3.34 -10.48
CA ILE A 260 -0.01 -4.23 -11.57
C ILE A 260 1.34 -3.83 -12.17
N TYR A 261 1.58 -2.54 -12.39
CA TYR A 261 2.80 -2.03 -13.03
C TYR A 261 3.84 -1.55 -12.03
N MET A 262 5.09 -1.47 -12.49
CA MET A 262 6.21 -0.88 -11.75
C MET A 262 6.57 0.49 -12.34
N GLY A 263 6.96 1.42 -11.49
CA GLY A 263 7.49 2.71 -11.93
C GLY A 263 8.79 2.53 -12.75
N TYR A 264 9.02 3.41 -13.74
CA TYR A 264 10.28 3.38 -14.48
C TYR A 264 11.48 3.52 -13.54
N ASP A 265 11.44 4.49 -12.62
CA ASP A 265 12.47 4.70 -11.62
C ASP A 265 12.30 3.75 -10.43
N SER A 266 12.46 2.45 -10.71
CA SER A 266 12.42 1.37 -9.71
C SER A 266 13.54 0.37 -9.92
N VAL A 267 13.92 -0.31 -8.85
CA VAL A 267 14.88 -1.40 -8.92
C VAL A 267 14.40 -2.54 -9.81
N ASP A 268 13.08 -2.76 -9.84
CA ASP A 268 12.51 -3.85 -10.63
C ASP A 268 12.76 -3.65 -12.12
N VAL A 269 12.61 -2.43 -12.63
CA VAL A 269 12.90 -2.12 -14.03
C VAL A 269 14.42 -2.09 -14.28
N TRP A 270 15.21 -1.47 -13.39
CA TRP A 270 16.67 -1.40 -13.53
C TRP A 270 17.33 -2.80 -13.46
N ALA A 271 16.87 -3.68 -12.58
CA ALA A 271 17.45 -5.00 -12.41
C ALA A 271 16.97 -6.02 -13.47
N ASN A 272 15.77 -5.84 -14.01
CA ASN A 272 15.13 -6.78 -14.92
C ASN A 272 14.80 -6.13 -16.28
N GLN A 273 15.74 -5.35 -16.83
CA GLN A 273 15.54 -4.55 -18.06
C GLN A 273 14.94 -5.36 -19.22
N ALA A 274 15.31 -6.62 -19.36
CA ALA A 274 14.83 -7.50 -20.42
C ALA A 274 13.33 -7.86 -20.31
N GLU A 275 12.74 -7.74 -19.13
CA GLU A 275 11.32 -8.06 -18.86
C GLU A 275 10.37 -6.90 -19.22
N PHE A 276 10.92 -5.74 -19.64
CA PHE A 276 10.15 -4.54 -19.97
C PHE A 276 10.38 -4.09 -21.42
N GLN A 277 9.40 -3.38 -21.98
CA GLN A 277 9.47 -2.82 -23.34
C GLN A 277 10.32 -1.54 -23.34
N LEU A 278 11.64 -1.70 -23.32
CA LEU A 278 12.63 -0.62 -23.38
C LEU A 278 13.37 -0.65 -24.72
N ASP A 279 13.80 0.53 -25.20
CA ASP A 279 14.66 0.68 -26.38
C ASP A 279 16.14 0.39 -26.06
N GLU A 280 17.03 0.56 -27.04
CA GLU A 280 18.47 0.35 -26.89
C GLU A 280 19.14 1.32 -25.89
N ASN A 281 18.50 2.41 -25.53
CA ASN A 281 18.95 3.37 -24.53
C ASN A 281 18.26 3.15 -23.16
N LEU A 282 17.49 2.07 -23.04
CA LEU A 282 16.69 1.71 -21.86
C LEU A 282 15.60 2.73 -21.53
N THR A 283 15.09 3.44 -22.54
CA THR A 283 13.92 4.32 -22.44
C THR A 283 12.65 3.52 -22.74
N PRO A 284 11.54 3.74 -22.04
CA PRO A 284 10.28 3.05 -22.34
C PRO A 284 9.84 3.34 -23.81
N VAL A 285 9.46 2.30 -24.54
CA VAL A 285 8.88 2.45 -25.89
C VAL A 285 7.42 2.88 -25.79
N LYS A 286 6.70 2.25 -24.86
CA LYS A 286 5.31 2.54 -24.53
C LYS A 286 5.14 2.52 -23.02
N VAL A 287 4.11 3.20 -22.55
CA VAL A 287 3.76 3.25 -21.12
C VAL A 287 2.30 2.90 -20.91
N ALA A 288 2.01 2.49 -19.67
CA ALA A 288 0.66 2.17 -19.22
C ALA A 288 -0.20 3.41 -19.00
N GLY A 289 -1.51 3.22 -19.08
CA GLY A 289 -2.51 4.22 -18.74
C GLY A 289 -3.92 3.71 -19.01
N VAL A 290 -4.87 4.63 -19.08
CA VAL A 290 -6.26 4.38 -19.47
C VAL A 290 -6.73 5.41 -20.48
N PRO A 291 -7.64 5.03 -21.38
CA PRO A 291 -8.16 5.95 -22.41
C PRO A 291 -8.96 7.09 -21.78
N PRO A 292 -9.29 8.14 -22.56
CA PRO A 292 -10.29 9.13 -22.19
C PRO A 292 -11.61 8.47 -21.73
N ASP A 293 -12.16 8.97 -20.65
CA ASP A 293 -13.41 8.50 -20.04
C ASP A 293 -14.21 9.68 -19.45
N ALA A 294 -15.27 9.36 -18.69
CA ALA A 294 -16.11 10.38 -18.03
C ALA A 294 -15.37 11.18 -16.93
N PHE A 295 -14.23 10.70 -16.45
CA PHE A 295 -13.43 11.33 -15.41
C PHE A 295 -12.28 12.18 -15.96
N SER A 296 -11.80 11.86 -17.18
CA SER A 296 -10.69 12.56 -17.82
C SER A 296 -10.81 12.55 -19.35
N ASP A 297 -11.07 13.72 -19.94
CA ASP A 297 -11.11 13.90 -21.41
C ASP A 297 -9.76 13.61 -22.09
N MET A 298 -8.67 13.61 -21.33
CA MET A 298 -7.31 13.32 -21.80
C MET A 298 -6.90 11.86 -21.54
N GLY A 299 -7.72 11.11 -20.80
CA GLY A 299 -7.34 9.85 -20.20
C GLY A 299 -6.24 10.02 -19.15
N GLN A 300 -5.61 8.94 -18.73
CA GLN A 300 -4.51 8.98 -17.77
C GLN A 300 -3.28 8.30 -18.36
N LYS A 301 -2.16 9.02 -18.42
CA LYS A 301 -0.84 8.48 -18.76
C LYS A 301 -0.07 8.27 -17.45
N TRP A 302 0.08 7.01 -17.04
CA TRP A 302 0.72 6.70 -15.74
C TRP A 302 2.25 6.70 -15.80
N GLY A 303 2.83 6.54 -16.99
CA GLY A 303 4.29 6.58 -17.17
C GLY A 303 5.03 5.28 -16.83
N ASN A 304 4.34 4.25 -16.35
CA ASN A 304 4.92 2.94 -16.06
C ASN A 304 5.30 2.23 -17.36
N PRO A 305 6.53 1.72 -17.52
CA PRO A 305 6.91 0.91 -18.67
C PRO A 305 6.09 -0.37 -18.72
N LEU A 306 5.76 -0.80 -19.93
CA LEU A 306 5.00 -2.03 -20.15
C LEU A 306 5.90 -3.25 -20.04
N TYR A 307 5.33 -4.36 -19.58
CA TYR A 307 6.00 -5.66 -19.56
C TYR A 307 6.17 -6.20 -20.99
N ASP A 308 7.29 -6.85 -21.27
CA ASP A 308 7.45 -7.69 -22.45
C ASP A 308 6.89 -9.09 -22.14
N TRP A 309 5.57 -9.21 -22.30
CA TRP A 309 4.86 -10.45 -21.95
C TRP A 309 5.38 -11.69 -22.67
N ALA A 310 5.92 -11.53 -23.90
CA ALA A 310 6.49 -12.64 -24.63
C ALA A 310 7.78 -13.15 -23.98
N LYS A 311 8.65 -12.25 -23.51
CA LYS A 311 9.85 -12.63 -22.77
C LYS A 311 9.51 -13.21 -21.41
N MET A 312 8.56 -12.60 -20.70
CA MET A 312 8.10 -13.12 -19.41
C MET A 312 7.49 -14.52 -19.52
N GLU A 313 6.70 -14.79 -20.57
CA GLU A 313 6.17 -16.13 -20.83
C GLU A 313 7.30 -17.14 -21.11
N ASN A 314 8.31 -16.75 -21.88
CA ASN A 314 9.47 -17.60 -22.18
C ASN A 314 10.32 -17.91 -20.94
N SER A 315 10.31 -17.03 -19.92
CA SER A 315 10.96 -17.23 -18.60
C SER A 315 10.01 -17.86 -17.56
N ASP A 316 8.87 -18.43 -17.98
CA ASP A 316 7.82 -18.96 -17.11
C ASP A 316 7.35 -17.96 -16.06
N PHE A 317 7.24 -16.68 -16.45
CA PHE A 317 6.86 -15.56 -15.57
C PHE A 317 7.71 -15.47 -14.29
N GLY A 318 9.00 -15.77 -14.36
CA GLY A 318 9.87 -15.92 -13.20
C GLY A 318 9.83 -14.72 -12.24
N TRP A 319 9.86 -13.47 -12.75
CA TRP A 319 9.75 -12.27 -11.93
C TRP A 319 8.38 -12.18 -11.22
N TRP A 320 7.27 -12.45 -11.94
CA TRP A 320 5.93 -12.45 -11.36
C TRP A 320 5.76 -13.53 -10.30
N ARG A 321 6.31 -14.72 -10.53
CA ARG A 321 6.32 -15.81 -9.53
C ARG A 321 7.02 -15.39 -8.25
N MET A 322 8.19 -14.77 -8.34
CA MET A 322 8.92 -14.26 -7.18
C MET A 322 8.15 -13.16 -6.46
N ARG A 323 7.59 -12.21 -7.21
CA ARG A 323 6.76 -11.12 -6.67
C ARG A 323 5.57 -11.67 -5.89
N MET A 324 4.81 -12.58 -6.48
CA MET A 324 3.60 -13.13 -5.86
C MET A 324 3.93 -14.02 -4.67
N ALA A 325 4.98 -14.81 -4.72
CA ALA A 325 5.46 -15.59 -3.58
C ALA A 325 5.88 -14.67 -2.41
N ASN A 326 6.53 -13.53 -2.69
CA ASN A 326 6.86 -12.55 -1.65
C ASN A 326 5.59 -11.87 -1.09
N SER A 327 4.64 -11.48 -1.95
CA SER A 327 3.36 -10.91 -1.52
C SER A 327 2.56 -11.89 -0.64
N ALA A 328 2.60 -13.19 -0.94
CA ALA A 328 1.97 -14.25 -0.14
C ALA A 328 2.64 -14.43 1.25
N ARG A 329 3.90 -14.05 1.41
CA ARG A 329 4.56 -13.98 2.74
C ARG A 329 4.08 -12.77 3.54
N LEU A 330 3.90 -11.64 2.86
CA LEU A 330 3.47 -10.39 3.50
C LEU A 330 1.98 -10.41 3.87
N TYR A 331 1.12 -10.97 3.02
CA TYR A 331 -0.34 -10.86 3.15
C TYR A 331 -1.02 -12.23 3.26
N ASP A 332 -2.25 -12.22 3.72
CA ASP A 332 -3.12 -13.41 3.75
C ASP A 332 -4.04 -13.43 2.52
N ILE A 333 -4.37 -12.25 2.02
CA ILE A 333 -5.14 -12.03 0.79
C ILE A 333 -4.44 -10.93 0.00
N ILE A 334 -4.40 -11.05 -1.32
CA ILE A 334 -3.73 -10.09 -2.20
C ILE A 334 -4.80 -9.47 -3.12
N ARG A 335 -5.00 -8.15 -3.02
CA ARG A 335 -5.74 -7.39 -4.01
C ARG A 335 -4.79 -7.02 -5.15
N ILE A 336 -5.15 -7.36 -6.36
CA ILE A 336 -4.41 -6.95 -7.56
C ILE A 336 -5.12 -5.72 -8.12
N ASP A 337 -4.43 -4.59 -8.05
CA ASP A 337 -4.89 -3.32 -8.60
C ASP A 337 -4.82 -3.35 -10.13
N HIS A 338 -5.81 -2.72 -10.77
CA HIS A 338 -5.97 -2.69 -12.23
C HIS A 338 -5.87 -4.08 -12.89
N PHE A 339 -6.60 -5.07 -12.34
CA PHE A 339 -6.58 -6.45 -12.79
C PHE A 339 -6.89 -6.61 -14.29
N LEU A 340 -7.67 -5.69 -14.86
CA LEU A 340 -7.98 -5.65 -16.29
C LEU A 340 -6.71 -5.71 -17.15
N GLY A 341 -5.62 -5.11 -16.71
CA GLY A 341 -4.33 -5.08 -17.40
C GLY A 341 -3.67 -6.44 -17.62
N ILE A 342 -4.07 -7.48 -16.84
CA ILE A 342 -3.63 -8.86 -17.08
C ILE A 342 -4.31 -9.44 -18.33
N ILE A 343 -5.52 -9.00 -18.65
CA ILE A 343 -6.31 -9.52 -19.76
C ILE A 343 -6.12 -8.65 -21.00
N LYS A 344 -6.28 -7.35 -20.82
CA LYS A 344 -6.19 -6.37 -21.89
C LYS A 344 -5.75 -5.05 -21.28
N TYR A 345 -4.65 -4.52 -21.77
CA TYR A 345 -4.05 -3.30 -21.22
C TYR A 345 -3.98 -2.18 -22.25
N TYR A 346 -4.08 -0.94 -21.75
CA TYR A 346 -4.00 0.24 -22.61
C TYR A 346 -2.57 0.73 -22.70
N THR A 347 -2.08 0.92 -23.92
CA THR A 347 -0.71 1.32 -24.22
C THR A 347 -0.67 2.71 -24.83
N ILE A 348 0.26 3.52 -24.39
CA ILE A 348 0.48 4.88 -24.87
C ILE A 348 1.92 4.99 -25.34
N PRO A 349 2.20 5.44 -26.60
CA PRO A 349 3.58 5.69 -27.00
C PRO A 349 4.25 6.69 -26.04
N TYR A 350 5.49 6.40 -25.65
CA TYR A 350 6.17 7.17 -24.58
C TYR A 350 6.20 8.67 -24.84
N GLU A 351 6.41 9.09 -26.11
CA GLU A 351 6.51 10.48 -26.53
C GLU A 351 5.18 11.25 -26.50
N MET A 352 4.03 10.55 -26.39
CA MET A 352 2.74 11.23 -26.38
C MET A 352 2.53 11.99 -25.06
N PRO A 353 1.98 13.22 -25.11
CA PRO A 353 1.79 14.02 -23.89
C PRO A 353 0.67 13.50 -22.98
N ASP A 354 -0.28 12.77 -23.54
CA ASP A 354 -1.48 12.26 -22.85
C ASP A 354 -1.95 10.91 -23.44
N ALA A 355 -3.07 10.38 -22.94
CA ALA A 355 -3.55 9.05 -23.30
C ALA A 355 -4.47 8.99 -24.53
N ARG A 356 -4.74 10.09 -25.23
CA ARG A 356 -5.68 10.12 -26.38
C ARG A 356 -5.22 9.32 -27.59
N GLN A 357 -3.92 9.09 -27.73
CA GLN A 357 -3.33 8.35 -28.85
C GLN A 357 -2.83 6.95 -28.44
N GLY A 358 -3.51 6.33 -27.51
CA GLY A 358 -3.20 4.98 -27.07
C GLY A 358 -4.04 3.91 -27.78
N SER A 359 -3.74 2.67 -27.50
CA SER A 359 -4.49 1.50 -28.01
C SER A 359 -4.47 0.36 -27.01
N TYR A 360 -5.51 -0.50 -27.10
CA TYR A 360 -5.53 -1.72 -26.29
C TYR A 360 -4.69 -2.83 -26.93
N GLU A 361 -3.93 -3.52 -26.09
CA GLU A 361 -3.20 -4.73 -26.46
C GLU A 361 -3.62 -5.91 -25.56
N GLN A 362 -3.45 -7.13 -26.06
CA GLN A 362 -3.81 -8.35 -25.33
C GLN A 362 -2.75 -8.69 -24.30
N GLY A 363 -3.18 -8.91 -23.06
CA GLY A 363 -2.34 -9.36 -21.97
C GLY A 363 -2.13 -10.88 -21.93
N PRO A 364 -1.33 -11.39 -20.99
CA PRO A 364 -1.00 -12.82 -20.89
C PRO A 364 -2.19 -13.67 -20.41
N GLY A 365 -3.22 -13.06 -19.81
CA GLY A 365 -4.46 -13.71 -19.41
C GLY A 365 -4.23 -14.88 -18.46
N GLN A 366 -4.91 -16.01 -18.75
CA GLN A 366 -4.90 -17.19 -17.87
C GLN A 366 -3.51 -17.76 -17.62
N LYS A 367 -2.56 -17.65 -18.58
CA LYS A 367 -1.20 -18.16 -18.39
C LYS A 367 -0.49 -17.51 -17.20
N LEU A 368 -0.61 -16.18 -17.07
CA LEU A 368 -0.05 -15.48 -15.90
C LEU A 368 -0.80 -15.85 -14.62
N LEU A 369 -2.12 -15.98 -14.68
CA LEU A 369 -2.93 -16.36 -13.51
C LEU A 369 -2.59 -17.77 -13.01
N ASP A 370 -2.29 -18.70 -13.89
CA ASP A 370 -1.79 -20.02 -13.51
C ASP A 370 -0.47 -19.92 -12.75
N ALA A 371 0.48 -19.13 -13.26
CA ALA A 371 1.76 -18.87 -12.59
C ALA A 371 1.56 -18.18 -11.22
N ILE A 372 0.65 -17.21 -11.12
CA ILE A 372 0.27 -16.56 -9.86
C ILE A 372 -0.29 -17.57 -8.87
N ASN A 373 -1.31 -18.35 -9.27
CA ASN A 373 -1.97 -19.34 -8.42
C ASN A 373 -0.99 -20.38 -7.86
N GLU A 374 -0.05 -20.83 -8.69
CA GLU A 374 1.01 -21.76 -8.26
C GLU A 374 1.96 -21.13 -7.22
N SER A 375 2.19 -19.83 -7.31
CA SER A 375 3.19 -19.12 -6.49
C SER A 375 2.67 -18.68 -5.13
N ILE A 376 1.35 -18.46 -4.99
CA ILE A 376 0.76 -17.93 -3.75
C ILE A 376 0.32 -19.01 -2.76
N GLY A 377 0.33 -20.29 -3.16
CA GLY A 377 -0.06 -21.40 -2.31
C GLY A 377 -1.54 -21.37 -1.93
N ASP A 378 -1.85 -21.25 -0.64
CA ASP A 378 -3.21 -21.20 -0.09
C ASP A 378 -3.80 -19.78 0.02
N LYS A 379 -3.04 -18.75 -0.38
CA LYS A 379 -3.49 -17.37 -0.33
C LYS A 379 -4.57 -17.08 -1.36
N LYS A 380 -5.33 -16.02 -1.14
CA LYS A 380 -6.49 -15.66 -1.95
C LYS A 380 -6.22 -14.36 -2.73
N ILE A 381 -6.91 -14.21 -3.85
CA ILE A 381 -6.87 -13.02 -4.69
C ILE A 381 -8.22 -12.30 -4.64
N ILE A 382 -8.18 -10.97 -4.59
CA ILE A 382 -9.26 -10.06 -4.93
C ILE A 382 -8.82 -9.31 -6.19
N ALA A 383 -9.68 -9.23 -7.19
CA ALA A 383 -9.38 -8.53 -8.43
C ALA A 383 -10.05 -7.15 -8.44
N GLU A 384 -9.26 -6.10 -8.71
CA GLU A 384 -9.83 -4.80 -9.01
C GLU A 384 -10.22 -4.79 -10.51
N ASP A 385 -11.53 -4.92 -10.75
CA ASP A 385 -12.15 -5.02 -12.07
C ASP A 385 -12.97 -3.78 -12.43
N LEU A 386 -12.65 -2.64 -11.81
CA LEU A 386 -13.32 -1.37 -12.07
C LEU A 386 -12.91 -0.78 -13.44
N GLY A 387 -13.83 -0.07 -14.08
CA GLY A 387 -13.61 0.56 -15.38
C GLY A 387 -14.47 -0.03 -16.51
N VAL A 388 -13.87 -0.26 -17.67
CA VAL A 388 -14.61 -0.74 -18.86
C VAL A 388 -15.04 -2.19 -18.66
N CYS A 389 -16.34 -2.46 -18.74
CA CYS A 389 -16.88 -3.81 -18.67
C CYS A 389 -16.40 -4.64 -19.87
N MET A 390 -15.71 -5.73 -19.60
CA MET A 390 -15.18 -6.67 -20.60
C MET A 390 -15.66 -8.10 -20.28
N PRO A 391 -16.44 -8.75 -21.14
CA PRO A 391 -16.95 -10.11 -20.87
C PRO A 391 -15.85 -11.13 -20.60
N GLU A 392 -14.67 -10.95 -21.21
CA GLU A 392 -13.50 -11.82 -20.99
C GLU A 392 -13.00 -11.75 -19.54
N VAL A 393 -13.08 -10.57 -18.92
CA VAL A 393 -12.70 -10.37 -17.51
C VAL A 393 -13.68 -11.09 -16.62
N ASP A 394 -14.99 -10.91 -16.84
CA ASP A 394 -16.03 -11.62 -16.07
C ASP A 394 -15.86 -13.14 -16.12
N GLN A 395 -15.48 -13.68 -17.29
CA GLN A 395 -15.27 -15.13 -17.44
C GLN A 395 -14.02 -15.58 -16.67
N ILE A 396 -12.91 -14.87 -16.79
CA ILE A 396 -11.66 -15.19 -16.08
C ILE A 396 -11.85 -15.12 -14.54
N LEU A 397 -12.55 -14.10 -14.05
CA LEU A 397 -12.87 -13.99 -12.62
C LEU A 397 -13.67 -15.18 -12.12
N LYS A 398 -14.66 -15.64 -12.89
CA LYS A 398 -15.44 -16.85 -12.56
C LYS A 398 -14.60 -18.11 -12.58
N ASP A 399 -13.79 -18.31 -13.61
CA ASP A 399 -12.97 -19.50 -13.79
C ASP A 399 -11.92 -19.65 -12.68
N ASN A 400 -11.39 -18.53 -12.17
CA ASN A 400 -10.44 -18.48 -11.07
C ASN A 400 -11.12 -18.30 -9.70
N ASN A 401 -12.44 -18.13 -9.65
CA ASN A 401 -13.19 -17.80 -8.45
C ASN A 401 -12.66 -16.54 -7.72
N TYR A 402 -12.18 -15.55 -8.46
CA TYR A 402 -11.75 -14.27 -7.89
C TYR A 402 -12.94 -13.34 -7.71
N PRO A 403 -13.19 -12.80 -6.50
CA PRO A 403 -14.19 -11.76 -6.33
C PRO A 403 -13.71 -10.45 -6.98
N GLY A 404 -14.57 -9.86 -7.80
CA GLY A 404 -14.42 -8.51 -8.30
C GLY A 404 -14.95 -7.47 -7.31
N MET A 405 -14.80 -6.20 -7.61
CA MET A 405 -15.15 -5.09 -6.72
C MET A 405 -16.47 -4.42 -7.08
N LYS A 406 -17.20 -3.99 -6.06
CA LYS A 406 -18.41 -3.15 -6.18
C LYS A 406 -18.25 -1.94 -5.30
N VAL A 407 -18.45 -0.73 -5.86
CA VAL A 407 -18.26 0.55 -5.19
C VAL A 407 -19.57 1.30 -5.14
N LEU A 408 -20.06 1.60 -3.93
CA LEU A 408 -21.39 2.19 -3.74
C LEU A 408 -21.49 3.64 -4.20
N GLU A 409 -20.40 4.40 -4.20
CA GLU A 409 -20.40 5.74 -4.79
C GLU A 409 -20.82 5.73 -6.27
N PHE A 410 -20.52 4.65 -7.01
CA PHE A 410 -20.90 4.51 -8.42
C PHE A 410 -22.35 4.05 -8.61
N ALA A 411 -23.05 3.68 -7.52
CA ALA A 411 -24.39 3.08 -7.59
C ALA A 411 -25.52 4.09 -7.87
N PHE A 412 -25.35 5.35 -7.46
CA PHE A 412 -26.48 6.28 -7.26
C PHE A 412 -26.81 7.16 -8.46
N GLY A 413 -26.33 6.84 -9.65
CA GLY A 413 -26.60 7.59 -10.90
C GLY A 413 -28.00 7.39 -11.52
N GLY A 414 -28.89 6.62 -10.87
CA GLY A 414 -30.30 6.44 -11.31
C GLY A 414 -30.54 5.28 -12.27
N ASP A 415 -29.53 4.65 -12.84
CA ASP A 415 -29.69 3.44 -13.64
C ASP A 415 -29.94 2.21 -12.74
N ARG A 416 -31.14 1.63 -12.85
CA ARG A 416 -31.54 0.45 -12.05
C ARG A 416 -30.79 -0.83 -12.40
N LYS A 417 -30.10 -0.87 -13.55
CA LYS A 417 -29.26 -2.00 -13.98
C LYS A 417 -27.79 -1.81 -13.58
N ASN A 418 -27.46 -0.71 -12.92
CA ASN A 418 -26.11 -0.42 -12.47
C ASN A 418 -25.56 -1.60 -11.65
N PRO A 419 -24.40 -2.19 -12.04
CA PRO A 419 -23.83 -3.36 -11.38
C PRO A 419 -23.33 -3.07 -9.96
N HIS A 420 -23.21 -1.79 -9.58
CA HIS A 420 -22.82 -1.36 -8.25
C HIS A 420 -24.00 -1.24 -7.26
N LEU A 421 -25.23 -1.44 -7.70
CA LEU A 421 -26.39 -1.50 -6.82
C LEU A 421 -26.48 -2.87 -6.11
N PRO A 422 -26.61 -2.91 -4.79
CA PRO A 422 -26.56 -4.16 -4.00
C PRO A 422 -27.50 -5.27 -4.47
N TYR A 423 -28.66 -4.95 -5.00
CA TYR A 423 -29.61 -5.95 -5.50
C TYR A 423 -29.21 -6.56 -6.87
N ASN A 424 -28.20 -6.01 -7.55
CA ASN A 424 -27.64 -6.54 -8.78
C ASN A 424 -26.36 -7.38 -8.55
N TYR A 425 -25.92 -7.54 -7.29
CA TYR A 425 -24.70 -8.28 -6.99
C TYR A 425 -24.84 -9.78 -7.20
N THR A 426 -23.73 -10.41 -7.59
CA THR A 426 -23.47 -11.82 -7.32
C THR A 426 -22.79 -11.95 -5.95
N ASN A 427 -22.84 -13.14 -5.34
CA ASN A 427 -22.19 -13.33 -4.04
C ASN A 427 -20.65 -13.25 -4.10
N ASN A 428 -20.04 -13.61 -5.23
CA ASN A 428 -18.58 -13.54 -5.40
C ASN A 428 -18.13 -12.13 -5.78
N CYS A 429 -18.31 -11.18 -4.87
CA CYS A 429 -17.79 -9.82 -5.00
C CYS A 429 -17.45 -9.22 -3.63
N VAL A 430 -16.61 -8.21 -3.64
CA VAL A 430 -16.28 -7.36 -2.48
C VAL A 430 -16.95 -6.01 -2.65
N CYS A 431 -17.77 -5.62 -1.67
CA CYS A 431 -18.49 -4.34 -1.67
C CYS A 431 -17.73 -3.31 -0.85
N TYR A 432 -17.48 -2.15 -1.43
CA TYR A 432 -16.87 -0.97 -0.81
C TYR A 432 -17.87 0.20 -0.77
N GLY A 433 -17.74 1.10 0.18
CA GLY A 433 -18.36 2.43 0.13
C GLY A 433 -17.75 3.26 -1.00
N GLY A 434 -16.49 3.58 -0.84
CA GLY A 434 -15.52 4.10 -1.79
C GLY A 434 -14.18 3.40 -1.61
N THR A 435 -13.25 3.58 -2.54
CA THR A 435 -11.85 3.15 -2.43
C THR A 435 -10.97 4.33 -1.99
N HIS A 436 -9.65 4.12 -1.89
CA HIS A 436 -8.70 5.20 -1.64
C HIS A 436 -8.64 6.27 -2.75
N ASP A 437 -9.15 5.98 -3.94
CA ASP A 437 -9.23 6.92 -5.08
C ASP A 437 -10.54 7.71 -5.10
N ASN A 438 -11.54 7.25 -4.37
CA ASN A 438 -12.84 7.89 -4.29
C ASN A 438 -12.83 9.06 -3.29
N GLU A 439 -13.93 9.76 -3.22
CA GLU A 439 -14.24 10.70 -2.15
C GLU A 439 -14.45 9.93 -0.84
N THR A 440 -14.53 10.61 0.28
CA THR A 440 -15.16 10.00 1.46
C THR A 440 -16.68 9.99 1.25
N LEU A 441 -17.39 9.02 1.82
CA LEU A 441 -18.85 8.94 1.64
C LEU A 441 -19.57 10.22 2.05
N LEU A 442 -19.16 10.85 3.15
CA LEU A 442 -19.75 12.11 3.57
C LEU A 442 -19.40 13.26 2.60
N GLY A 443 -18.16 13.31 2.12
CA GLY A 443 -17.72 14.24 1.09
C GLY A 443 -18.51 14.06 -0.20
N PHE A 444 -18.66 12.83 -0.67
CA PHE A 444 -19.46 12.48 -1.85
C PHE A 444 -20.89 13.05 -1.78
N PHE A 445 -21.56 12.91 -0.64
CA PHE A 445 -22.91 13.45 -0.47
C PHE A 445 -22.92 14.98 -0.30
N ASN A 446 -21.92 15.55 0.38
CA ASN A 446 -21.86 16.99 0.65
C ASN A 446 -21.61 17.81 -0.62
N ASP A 447 -20.77 17.31 -1.52
CA ASP A 447 -20.35 18.03 -2.71
C ASP A 447 -21.36 17.95 -3.87
N ARG A 448 -22.48 17.24 -3.68
CA ARG A 448 -23.56 17.09 -4.67
C ARG A 448 -24.83 17.83 -4.23
N ASN A 449 -25.54 18.39 -5.21
CA ASN A 449 -26.83 19.03 -5.00
C ASN A 449 -27.98 18.00 -4.93
N ASP A 450 -29.15 18.44 -4.46
CA ASP A 450 -30.32 17.57 -4.25
C ASP A 450 -30.82 16.91 -5.56
N GLY A 451 -30.62 17.56 -6.70
CA GLY A 451 -31.02 16.99 -8.01
C GLY A 451 -30.15 15.80 -8.38
N GLU A 452 -28.84 15.87 -8.14
CA GLU A 452 -27.89 14.77 -8.35
C GLU A 452 -28.12 13.64 -7.37
N LEU A 453 -28.53 13.94 -6.14
CA LEU A 453 -28.80 12.96 -5.08
C LEU A 453 -30.21 12.38 -5.10
N GLY A 454 -31.09 12.78 -6.01
CA GLY A 454 -32.50 12.38 -6.00
C GLY A 454 -32.69 10.86 -5.90
N TYR A 455 -31.96 10.07 -6.72
CA TYR A 455 -32.02 8.61 -6.65
C TYR A 455 -31.43 8.05 -5.35
N ALA A 456 -30.36 8.64 -4.86
CA ALA A 456 -29.75 8.23 -3.58
C ALA A 456 -30.70 8.48 -2.40
N PHE A 457 -31.43 9.61 -2.38
CA PHE A 457 -32.44 9.90 -1.35
C PHE A 457 -33.55 8.85 -1.32
N ASP A 458 -34.06 8.47 -2.49
CA ASP A 458 -35.10 7.44 -2.59
C ASP A 458 -34.57 6.05 -2.22
N TYR A 459 -33.35 5.70 -2.66
CA TYR A 459 -32.76 4.39 -2.38
C TYR A 459 -32.39 4.20 -0.91
N LEU A 460 -31.82 5.25 -0.28
CA LEU A 460 -31.35 5.23 1.11
C LEU A 460 -32.44 5.66 2.11
N ASP A 461 -33.62 6.02 1.65
CA ASP A 461 -34.76 6.45 2.46
C ASP A 461 -34.42 7.60 3.46
N THR A 462 -33.60 8.56 3.04
CA THR A 462 -33.21 9.73 3.83
C THR A 462 -32.65 10.85 2.97
N ARG A 463 -32.84 12.10 3.41
CA ARG A 463 -32.22 13.31 2.85
C ARG A 463 -31.16 13.92 3.76
N ASP A 464 -31.00 13.39 4.96
CA ASP A 464 -29.91 13.74 5.87
C ASP A 464 -28.61 13.10 5.39
N LYS A 465 -27.71 13.90 4.85
CA LYS A 465 -26.43 13.45 4.27
C LYS A 465 -25.57 12.69 5.27
N TYR A 466 -25.60 13.09 6.53
CA TYR A 466 -24.87 12.37 7.59
C TYR A 466 -25.46 10.98 7.85
N ARG A 467 -26.80 10.87 7.82
CA ARG A 467 -27.50 9.58 7.94
C ARG A 467 -27.37 8.74 6.67
N MET A 468 -27.22 9.35 5.50
CA MET A 468 -26.98 8.60 4.25
C MET A 468 -25.75 7.70 4.36
N VAL A 469 -24.70 8.14 5.04
CA VAL A 469 -23.50 7.31 5.29
C VAL A 469 -23.90 6.03 6.06
N ASP A 470 -24.70 6.13 7.13
CA ASP A 470 -25.18 4.94 7.87
C ASP A 470 -26.02 4.01 6.99
N MET A 471 -26.83 4.56 6.09
CA MET A 471 -27.67 3.78 5.19
C MET A 471 -26.84 3.08 4.11
N VAL A 472 -25.74 3.68 3.64
CA VAL A 472 -24.76 3.02 2.75
C VAL A 472 -24.11 1.83 3.46
N PHE A 473 -23.68 1.98 4.72
CA PHE A 473 -23.19 0.86 5.52
C PHE A 473 -24.22 -0.27 5.60
N ARG A 474 -25.48 0.06 5.92
CA ARG A 474 -26.53 -0.95 6.01
C ARG A 474 -26.80 -1.64 4.67
N ALA A 475 -26.80 -0.90 3.56
CA ALA A 475 -26.97 -1.45 2.22
C ALA A 475 -25.86 -2.44 1.88
N ALA A 476 -24.60 -2.09 2.17
CA ALA A 476 -23.45 -2.97 1.96
C ALA A 476 -23.50 -4.22 2.85
N TYR A 477 -23.73 -4.04 4.17
CA TYR A 477 -23.74 -5.17 5.11
C TYR A 477 -24.89 -6.13 4.87
N SER A 478 -26.05 -5.64 4.43
CA SER A 478 -27.21 -6.48 4.07
C SER A 478 -27.08 -7.18 2.72
N SER A 479 -26.16 -6.75 1.85
CA SER A 479 -25.99 -7.29 0.51
C SER A 479 -25.53 -8.76 0.50
N VAL A 480 -25.61 -9.38 -0.67
CA VAL A 480 -25.10 -10.75 -0.89
C VAL A 480 -23.59 -10.82 -1.12
N ALA A 481 -22.90 -9.69 -1.22
CA ALA A 481 -21.44 -9.65 -1.39
C ALA A 481 -20.74 -10.51 -0.34
N VAL A 482 -19.76 -11.30 -0.76
CA VAL A 482 -19.02 -12.18 0.17
C VAL A 482 -18.23 -11.38 1.19
N LEU A 483 -17.68 -10.24 0.80
CA LEU A 483 -17.02 -9.30 1.70
C LEU A 483 -17.63 -7.90 1.58
N THR A 484 -17.59 -7.15 2.66
CA THR A 484 -17.81 -5.70 2.65
C THR A 484 -16.69 -5.02 3.43
N ILE A 485 -16.12 -3.96 2.85
CA ILE A 485 -14.95 -3.27 3.39
C ILE A 485 -15.21 -1.75 3.35
N PHE A 486 -14.98 -1.08 4.48
CA PHE A 486 -15.12 0.36 4.60
C PHE A 486 -13.84 1.01 5.08
N ALA A 487 -13.54 2.19 4.55
CA ALA A 487 -12.44 3.01 5.00
C ALA A 487 -12.72 3.59 6.39
N VAL A 488 -11.66 3.77 7.19
CA VAL A 488 -11.77 4.41 8.51
C VAL A 488 -12.33 5.82 8.40
N GLN A 489 -12.02 6.55 7.34
CA GLN A 489 -12.57 7.88 7.07
C GLN A 489 -14.10 7.88 7.03
N ASP A 490 -14.71 6.85 6.45
CA ASP A 490 -16.16 6.71 6.37
C ASP A 490 -16.75 6.29 7.71
N ILE A 491 -16.08 5.43 8.48
CA ILE A 491 -16.48 5.06 9.84
C ILE A 491 -16.51 6.30 10.74
N LEU A 492 -15.53 7.18 10.57
CA LEU A 492 -15.42 8.47 11.28
C LEU A 492 -16.34 9.55 10.69
N LYS A 493 -16.99 9.28 9.56
CA LYS A 493 -17.83 10.24 8.81
C LYS A 493 -17.11 11.56 8.53
N LEU A 494 -15.87 11.48 8.04
CA LEU A 494 -15.10 12.64 7.65
C LEU A 494 -15.46 13.08 6.24
N ASP A 495 -15.33 14.38 5.97
CA ASP A 495 -15.51 14.97 4.65
C ASP A 495 -14.25 14.80 3.77
N ASN A 496 -14.25 15.42 2.58
CA ASN A 496 -13.17 15.32 1.60
C ASN A 496 -11.81 15.89 2.05
N SER A 497 -11.72 16.56 3.20
CA SER A 497 -10.43 16.90 3.82
C SER A 497 -9.65 15.65 4.25
N ALA A 498 -10.34 14.52 4.43
CA ALA A 498 -9.75 13.22 4.75
C ALA A 498 -9.58 12.30 3.52
N ARG A 499 -9.87 12.77 2.31
CA ARG A 499 -9.68 12.00 1.08
C ARG A 499 -8.21 11.61 0.92
N MET A 500 -7.98 10.35 0.51
CA MET A 500 -6.64 9.79 0.42
C MET A 500 -5.93 10.17 -0.87
N ASN A 501 -6.60 9.98 -2.00
CA ASN A 501 -6.07 10.27 -3.31
C ASN A 501 -7.07 10.98 -4.20
N PHE A 502 -6.57 11.93 -4.98
CA PHE A 502 -7.31 12.59 -6.04
C PHE A 502 -6.63 12.22 -7.36
N PRO A 503 -7.16 11.22 -8.11
CA PRO A 503 -6.55 10.75 -9.34
C PRO A 503 -6.22 11.88 -10.31
N SER A 504 -5.12 11.77 -11.03
CA SER A 504 -4.62 12.78 -11.98
C SER A 504 -4.23 14.12 -11.35
N SER A 505 -4.04 14.20 -10.04
CA SER A 505 -3.56 15.40 -9.34
C SER A 505 -2.22 15.16 -8.65
N PHE A 506 -1.49 16.27 -8.34
CA PHE A 506 -0.21 16.21 -7.64
C PHE A 506 -0.26 17.01 -6.34
N GLY A 507 0.50 16.58 -5.34
CA GLY A 507 0.91 17.40 -4.19
C GLY A 507 0.17 17.15 -2.87
N ASN A 508 -1.12 16.82 -2.86
CA ASN A 508 -1.89 16.66 -1.61
C ASN A 508 -2.45 15.25 -1.38
N ASN A 509 -1.98 14.27 -2.13
CA ASN A 509 -2.41 12.89 -2.03
C ASN A 509 -1.61 12.11 -0.97
N TRP A 510 -2.19 11.02 -0.47
CA TRP A 510 -1.57 10.01 0.41
C TRP A 510 -1.17 10.54 1.79
N LYS A 511 -1.67 11.70 2.20
CA LYS A 511 -1.22 12.42 3.40
C LYS A 511 -2.11 12.23 4.62
N TRP A 512 -3.40 11.94 4.44
CA TRP A 512 -4.34 11.91 5.55
C TRP A 512 -3.92 10.92 6.64
N ARG A 513 -4.05 11.35 7.90
CA ARG A 513 -3.80 10.55 9.10
C ARG A 513 -4.96 10.67 10.08
N MET A 514 -5.26 9.56 10.72
CA MET A 514 -6.16 9.53 11.87
C MET A 514 -5.47 10.11 13.10
N GLN A 515 -6.18 10.90 13.88
CA GLN A 515 -5.66 11.41 15.16
C GLN A 515 -5.83 10.39 16.27
N LYS A 516 -4.95 10.44 17.29
CA LYS A 516 -5.01 9.54 18.44
C LYS A 516 -6.35 9.68 19.18
N GLY A 517 -7.04 8.55 19.40
CA GLY A 517 -8.34 8.50 20.09
C GLY A 517 -9.54 8.92 19.24
N GLN A 518 -9.36 9.27 17.98
CA GLN A 518 -10.45 9.62 17.07
C GLN A 518 -11.34 8.40 16.79
N LEU A 519 -10.74 7.23 16.56
CA LEU A 519 -11.44 5.95 16.51
C LEU A 519 -11.70 5.46 17.94
N ASN A 520 -12.95 5.49 18.38
CA ASN A 520 -13.31 5.30 19.78
C ASN A 520 -14.35 4.18 19.97
N TRP A 521 -14.81 4.02 21.21
CA TRP A 521 -15.73 2.98 21.63
C TRP A 521 -17.11 3.03 20.93
N ASP A 522 -17.60 4.22 20.58
CA ASP A 522 -18.88 4.37 19.87
C ASP A 522 -18.78 3.83 18.45
N HIS A 523 -17.68 4.13 17.74
CA HIS A 523 -17.39 3.59 16.42
C HIS A 523 -17.26 2.06 16.46
N LEU A 524 -16.52 1.53 17.46
CA LEU A 524 -16.38 0.10 17.66
C LEU A 524 -17.72 -0.60 17.84
N ASN A 525 -18.59 -0.07 18.70
CA ASN A 525 -19.92 -0.64 18.94
C ASN A 525 -20.84 -0.53 17.72
N ALA A 526 -20.78 0.57 16.97
CA ALA A 526 -21.55 0.72 15.74
C ALA A 526 -21.14 -0.34 14.69
N MET A 527 -19.85 -0.54 14.50
CA MET A 527 -19.33 -1.54 13.55
C MET A 527 -19.64 -2.97 14.01
N ARG A 528 -19.47 -3.27 15.29
CA ARG A 528 -19.85 -4.56 15.89
C ARG A 528 -21.34 -4.85 15.69
N TYR A 529 -22.20 -3.86 15.93
CA TYR A 529 -23.63 -3.99 15.74
C TYR A 529 -23.99 -4.34 14.28
N LEU A 530 -23.38 -3.64 13.31
CA LEU A 530 -23.61 -3.94 11.89
C LEU A 530 -23.15 -5.37 11.53
N ALA A 531 -21.97 -5.78 11.97
CA ALA A 531 -21.46 -7.13 11.72
C ALA A 531 -22.43 -8.19 12.27
N SER A 532 -22.90 -8.03 13.52
CA SER A 532 -23.82 -8.95 14.18
C SER A 532 -25.19 -8.99 13.51
N VAL A 533 -25.83 -7.84 13.25
CA VAL A 533 -27.17 -7.79 12.66
C VAL A 533 -27.23 -8.45 11.29
N PHE A 534 -26.17 -8.33 10.50
CA PHE A 534 -26.17 -8.84 9.13
C PHE A 534 -25.37 -10.14 8.97
N GLY A 535 -24.98 -10.80 10.07
CA GLY A 535 -24.29 -12.09 10.05
C GLY A 535 -22.96 -12.05 9.30
N ARG A 536 -22.13 -11.00 9.57
CA ARG A 536 -20.79 -10.83 9.01
C ARG A 536 -19.71 -10.94 10.08
N GLU A 537 -19.99 -11.63 11.17
CA GLU A 537 -19.09 -11.84 12.29
C GLU A 537 -17.95 -12.79 11.93
N SER A 538 -16.76 -12.54 12.51
CA SER A 538 -15.57 -13.38 12.38
C SER A 538 -15.69 -14.68 13.17
#